data_6a9083fe48564d11f1a5efa2ca716afd
#
_entry.id   6a9083fe48564d11f1a5efa2ca716afd
#
_cell.length_a   1.000
_cell.length_b   1.000
_cell.length_c   1.000
_cell.angle_alpha   90.00
_cell.angle_beta   90.00
_cell.angle_gamma   90.00
#
_symmetry.space_group_name_H-M   'P 1'
#
loop_
_entity.id
_entity.type
_entity.pdbx_description
1 polymer ?
#
loop_
_entity_poly.entity_id
_entity_poly.type
_entity_poly.pdbx_seq_one_letter_code
_entity_poly.pdbx_strand_id
1 'polypeptide(L)'
;MSAKRVVIVGASTAGRSAAVALREGGHDGEVILLGEEPDPPYDRPQLSKEYLRGAVALDDVIRPLRLWPEHAIETRLGVRARRVLPEESAVELDGGERVGYDALVLATGVRNRRLQVPGAGLEGVLDLRDVAGSDRIRAAAGPGRRAVVVGMGFIGCEVAAALRHLGAEVTAVEPLAVPLERSVGETVGRVVEGLHRDHGVDLRLGEGVTAFEGDGRVERVVTRGGGAIECDLVVVGVGVEPAVETVAGTAIEVGDGIVVDERCRTGIPGILAAGDVARHLHPVAGRHLRVEHWQNAVQQGKVAASTILGGDAVHDEIPWFWSDQYDCNIQYAGFAEPWDRLVVRGSLEDRSFTAFQLRDGRVVAAVAVNQGRDLRRTVPLIRSGAVVDPERLADPEVDLRTLLSETASGPPHA
;
A
#
# COMPACT_ATOMS: atom_id res chain seq x y z
N MET A 1 11.10 -23.81 -23.02
CA MET A 1 9.80 -24.51 -23.00
C MET A 1 8.88 -23.67 -22.15
N SER A 2 7.65 -23.42 -22.60
CA SER A 2 6.63 -22.70 -21.80
C SER A 2 6.35 -23.50 -20.52
N ALA A 3 6.23 -22.82 -19.37
CA ALA A 3 5.82 -23.44 -18.12
C ALA A 3 4.44 -24.11 -18.33
N LYS A 4 4.28 -25.37 -17.94
CA LYS A 4 3.01 -26.09 -18.08
C LYS A 4 2.07 -25.83 -16.91
N ARG A 5 2.64 -25.62 -15.72
CA ARG A 5 1.89 -25.31 -14.50
C ARG A 5 2.50 -24.09 -13.80
N VAL A 6 1.70 -23.05 -13.66
CA VAL A 6 2.06 -21.86 -12.88
C VAL A 6 1.29 -21.87 -11.58
N VAL A 7 2.00 -21.78 -10.45
CA VAL A 7 1.41 -21.64 -9.13
C VAL A 7 1.64 -20.19 -8.66
N ILE A 8 0.60 -19.56 -8.14
CA ILE A 8 0.61 -18.20 -7.61
C ILE A 8 0.18 -18.25 -6.15
N VAL A 9 1.06 -17.84 -5.24
CA VAL A 9 0.81 -17.80 -3.79
C VAL A 9 0.41 -16.38 -3.39
N GLY A 10 -0.85 -16.21 -3.03
CA GLY A 10 -1.47 -14.93 -2.68
C GLY A 10 -2.52 -14.50 -3.70
N ALA A 11 -3.80 -14.54 -3.31
CA ALA A 11 -4.95 -14.25 -4.17
C ALA A 11 -5.41 -12.79 -4.12
N SER A 12 -4.53 -11.85 -3.69
CA SER A 12 -4.84 -10.41 -3.72
C SER A 12 -4.42 -9.78 -5.05
N THR A 13 -4.27 -8.46 -5.09
CA THR A 13 -4.09 -7.65 -6.31
C THR A 13 -2.97 -8.15 -7.22
N ALA A 14 -1.77 -8.41 -6.69
CA ALA A 14 -0.62 -8.84 -7.50
C ALA A 14 -0.83 -10.24 -8.10
N GLY A 15 -1.24 -11.21 -7.25
CA GLY A 15 -1.46 -12.58 -7.72
C GLY A 15 -2.61 -12.69 -8.72
N ARG A 16 -3.73 -12.00 -8.45
CA ARG A 16 -4.83 -11.89 -9.41
C ARG A 16 -4.37 -11.29 -10.74
N SER A 17 -3.60 -10.19 -10.69
CA SER A 17 -3.12 -9.53 -11.91
C SER A 17 -2.18 -10.43 -12.71
N ALA A 18 -1.32 -11.20 -12.03
CA ALA A 18 -0.47 -12.19 -12.68
C ALA A 18 -1.29 -13.31 -13.34
N ALA A 19 -2.29 -13.86 -12.62
CA ALA A 19 -3.14 -14.93 -13.15
C ALA A 19 -3.92 -14.51 -14.40
N VAL A 20 -4.53 -13.33 -14.37
CA VAL A 20 -5.26 -12.76 -15.52
C VAL A 20 -4.32 -12.48 -16.69
N ALA A 21 -3.19 -11.82 -16.42
CA ALA A 21 -2.22 -11.47 -17.47
C ALA A 21 -1.59 -12.71 -18.13
N LEU A 22 -1.40 -13.81 -17.41
CA LEU A 22 -0.99 -15.10 -18.00
C LEU A 22 -2.01 -15.57 -19.06
N ARG A 23 -3.31 -15.53 -18.74
CA ARG A 23 -4.36 -15.94 -19.68
C ARG A 23 -4.51 -14.99 -20.86
N GLU A 24 -4.51 -13.69 -20.60
CA GLU A 24 -4.53 -12.68 -21.66
C GLU A 24 -3.31 -12.77 -22.59
N GLY A 25 -2.16 -13.18 -22.05
CA GLY A 25 -0.93 -13.42 -22.80
C GLY A 25 -0.85 -14.79 -23.49
N GLY A 26 -1.93 -15.58 -23.46
CA GLY A 26 -2.05 -16.84 -24.19
C GLY A 26 -1.44 -18.07 -23.50
N HIS A 27 -1.20 -18.02 -22.16
CA HIS A 27 -0.79 -19.22 -21.43
C HIS A 27 -1.87 -20.29 -21.47
N ASP A 28 -1.57 -21.45 -22.02
CA ASP A 28 -2.49 -22.58 -22.21
C ASP A 28 -2.36 -23.69 -21.14
N GLY A 29 -1.32 -23.60 -20.28
CA GLY A 29 -1.08 -24.54 -19.18
C GLY A 29 -1.99 -24.30 -17.98
N GLU A 30 -1.75 -25.03 -16.89
CA GLU A 30 -2.47 -24.85 -15.62
C GLU A 30 -2.06 -23.55 -14.93
N VAL A 31 -3.02 -22.81 -14.38
CA VAL A 31 -2.80 -21.66 -13.48
C VAL A 31 -3.56 -21.92 -12.20
N ILE A 32 -2.83 -22.03 -11.08
CA ILE A 32 -3.38 -22.28 -9.73
C ILE A 32 -3.12 -21.07 -8.88
N LEU A 33 -4.18 -20.44 -8.40
CA LEU A 33 -4.13 -19.29 -7.49
C LEU A 33 -4.48 -19.72 -6.08
N LEU A 34 -3.54 -19.58 -5.14
CA LEU A 34 -3.69 -19.96 -3.73
C LEU A 34 -3.95 -18.71 -2.88
N GLY A 35 -5.01 -18.70 -2.10
CA GLY A 35 -5.38 -17.61 -1.19
C GLY A 35 -5.58 -18.09 0.25
N GLU A 36 -4.93 -17.43 1.23
CA GLU A 36 -5.12 -17.70 2.65
C GLU A 36 -6.51 -17.24 3.14
N GLU A 37 -7.01 -16.14 2.59
CA GLU A 37 -8.34 -15.62 2.89
C GLU A 37 -9.43 -16.47 2.22
N PRO A 38 -10.61 -16.63 2.88
CA PRO A 38 -11.72 -17.37 2.29
C PRO A 38 -12.45 -16.60 1.21
N ASP A 39 -12.26 -15.27 1.18
CA ASP A 39 -12.93 -14.39 0.24
C ASP A 39 -12.27 -14.41 -1.15
N PRO A 40 -13.06 -14.31 -2.23
CA PRO A 40 -12.51 -14.09 -3.56
C PRO A 40 -11.65 -12.82 -3.63
N PRO A 41 -10.72 -12.71 -4.61
CA PRO A 41 -9.91 -11.51 -4.78
C PRO A 41 -10.74 -10.23 -4.83
N TYR A 42 -10.37 -9.24 -4.04
CA TYR A 42 -11.06 -7.97 -3.88
C TYR A 42 -10.08 -6.78 -3.84
N ASP A 43 -10.62 -5.56 -3.98
CA ASP A 43 -9.85 -4.33 -3.88
C ASP A 43 -9.73 -3.87 -2.42
N ARG A 44 -8.56 -4.13 -1.80
CA ARG A 44 -8.26 -3.74 -0.40
C ARG A 44 -8.41 -2.25 -0.11
N PRO A 45 -8.12 -1.30 -1.03
CA PRO A 45 -8.30 0.13 -0.75
C PRO A 45 -9.71 0.52 -0.31
N GLN A 46 -10.73 -0.28 -0.62
CA GLN A 46 -12.10 -0.04 -0.19
C GLN A 46 -12.34 -0.34 1.30
N LEU A 47 -11.52 -1.21 1.90
CA LEU A 47 -11.70 -1.70 3.27
C LEU A 47 -11.54 -0.63 4.34
N SER A 48 -10.82 0.47 4.06
CA SER A 48 -10.64 1.63 4.93
C SER A 48 -11.58 2.80 4.59
N LYS A 49 -12.34 2.68 3.51
CA LYS A 49 -13.17 3.74 2.91
C LYS A 49 -14.65 3.34 2.85
N GLU A 50 -15.18 3.18 1.63
CA GLU A 50 -16.59 2.95 1.35
C GLU A 50 -17.11 1.68 2.00
N TYR A 51 -16.32 0.61 1.97
CA TYR A 51 -16.71 -0.66 2.60
C TYR A 51 -16.79 -0.53 4.13
N LEU A 52 -15.79 0.09 4.78
CA LEU A 52 -15.81 0.33 6.22
C LEU A 52 -17.02 1.18 6.65
N ARG A 53 -17.36 2.17 5.84
CA ARG A 53 -18.52 3.04 6.09
C ARG A 53 -19.88 2.36 5.83
N GLY A 54 -19.86 1.15 5.22
CA GLY A 54 -21.10 0.47 4.83
C GLY A 54 -21.78 1.08 3.61
N ALA A 55 -21.08 1.91 2.84
CA ALA A 55 -21.61 2.55 1.64
C ALA A 55 -21.64 1.60 0.42
N VAL A 56 -20.82 0.55 0.44
CA VAL A 56 -20.78 -0.52 -0.56
C VAL A 56 -20.85 -1.89 0.13
N ALA A 57 -21.44 -2.87 -0.55
CA ALA A 57 -21.47 -4.25 -0.10
C ALA A 57 -20.17 -5.00 -0.48
N LEU A 58 -19.96 -6.20 0.10
CA LEU A 58 -18.80 -7.03 -0.20
C LEU A 58 -18.75 -7.39 -1.70
N ASP A 59 -19.90 -7.70 -2.30
CA ASP A 59 -20.00 -8.04 -3.73
C ASP A 59 -19.54 -6.90 -4.67
N ASP A 60 -19.67 -5.64 -4.23
CA ASP A 60 -19.20 -4.48 -4.99
C ASP A 60 -17.68 -4.33 -4.96
N VAL A 61 -17.06 -4.84 -3.89
CA VAL A 61 -15.60 -4.76 -3.64
C VAL A 61 -14.89 -5.98 -4.24
N ILE A 62 -15.55 -7.14 -4.23
CA ILE A 62 -15.06 -8.35 -4.87
C ILE A 62 -15.03 -8.13 -6.38
N ARG A 63 -13.89 -8.35 -6.98
CA ARG A 63 -13.77 -8.34 -8.44
C ARG A 63 -14.52 -9.53 -9.04
N PRO A 64 -15.37 -9.30 -10.05
CA PRO A 64 -16.31 -10.33 -10.53
C PRO A 64 -15.61 -11.65 -10.84
N LEU A 65 -16.00 -12.72 -10.14
CA LEU A 65 -15.55 -14.09 -10.39
C LEU A 65 -15.89 -14.59 -11.81
N ARG A 66 -16.83 -13.95 -12.49
CA ARG A 66 -17.22 -14.27 -13.88
C ARG A 66 -16.05 -14.30 -14.87
N LEU A 67 -14.94 -13.60 -14.55
CA LEU A 67 -13.72 -13.65 -15.37
C LEU A 67 -12.88 -14.90 -15.09
N TRP A 68 -13.09 -15.60 -13.98
CA TRP A 68 -12.26 -16.73 -13.56
C TRP A 68 -12.58 -18.03 -14.28
N PRO A 69 -13.87 -18.46 -14.42
CA PRO A 69 -14.21 -19.61 -15.24
C PRO A 69 -13.85 -19.42 -16.70
N GLU A 70 -14.04 -18.22 -17.25
CA GLU A 70 -13.69 -17.89 -18.64
C GLU A 70 -12.17 -17.96 -18.87
N HIS A 71 -11.37 -17.66 -17.84
CA HIS A 71 -9.91 -17.71 -17.91
C HIS A 71 -9.34 -19.07 -17.47
N ALA A 72 -10.17 -20.01 -17.07
CA ALA A 72 -9.74 -21.34 -16.58
C ALA A 72 -8.61 -21.26 -15.52
N ILE A 73 -8.76 -20.37 -14.51
CA ILE A 73 -7.86 -20.25 -13.37
C ILE A 73 -8.42 -21.11 -12.24
N GLU A 74 -7.66 -22.11 -11.78
CA GLU A 74 -7.98 -22.86 -10.58
C GLU A 74 -7.72 -21.97 -9.35
N THR A 75 -8.76 -21.68 -8.58
CA THR A 75 -8.66 -20.83 -7.38
C THR A 75 -8.92 -21.66 -6.14
N ARG A 76 -7.96 -21.70 -5.22
CA ARG A 76 -8.04 -22.37 -3.91
C ARG A 76 -7.97 -21.31 -2.82
N LEU A 77 -9.11 -21.00 -2.21
CA LEU A 77 -9.26 -20.02 -1.14
C LEU A 77 -9.33 -20.69 0.22
N GLY A 78 -9.00 -19.97 1.30
CA GLY A 78 -8.88 -20.51 2.65
C GLY A 78 -7.70 -21.48 2.79
N VAL A 79 -6.71 -21.42 1.88
CA VAL A 79 -5.58 -22.33 1.84
C VAL A 79 -4.28 -21.55 2.02
N ARG A 80 -3.56 -21.85 3.10
CA ARG A 80 -2.29 -21.20 3.41
C ARG A 80 -1.11 -21.98 2.85
N ALA A 81 -0.27 -21.31 2.05
CA ALA A 81 1.04 -21.78 1.70
C ALA A 81 1.98 -21.67 2.90
N ARG A 82 2.56 -22.79 3.34
CA ARG A 82 3.43 -22.84 4.51
C ARG A 82 4.88 -22.58 4.15
N ARG A 83 5.38 -23.24 3.10
CA ARG A 83 6.75 -23.04 2.63
C ARG A 83 6.92 -23.41 1.16
N VAL A 84 7.88 -22.78 0.55
CA VAL A 84 8.39 -23.13 -0.77
C VAL A 84 9.47 -24.19 -0.65
N LEU A 85 9.46 -25.19 -1.53
CA LEU A 85 10.41 -26.27 -1.65
C LEU A 85 11.08 -26.20 -3.03
N PRO A 86 12.08 -25.32 -3.23
CA PRO A 86 12.65 -25.07 -4.56
C PRO A 86 13.25 -26.32 -5.20
N GLU A 87 13.92 -27.17 -4.43
CA GLU A 87 14.55 -28.40 -4.90
C GLU A 87 13.53 -29.44 -5.41
N GLU A 88 12.29 -29.37 -4.90
CA GLU A 88 11.19 -30.25 -5.32
C GLU A 88 10.27 -29.56 -6.35
N SER A 89 10.53 -28.30 -6.68
CA SER A 89 9.62 -27.44 -7.46
C SER A 89 8.18 -27.52 -6.96
N ALA A 90 7.99 -27.37 -5.65
CA ALA A 90 6.69 -27.49 -4.99
C ALA A 90 6.46 -26.42 -3.92
N VAL A 91 5.18 -26.13 -3.65
CA VAL A 91 4.72 -25.36 -2.49
C VAL A 91 3.99 -26.30 -1.55
N GLU A 92 4.40 -26.34 -0.30
CA GLU A 92 3.75 -27.08 0.77
C GLU A 92 2.65 -26.20 1.41
N LEU A 93 1.45 -26.72 1.50
CA LEU A 93 0.28 -26.09 2.10
C LEU A 93 0.13 -26.51 3.57
N ASP A 94 -0.67 -25.75 4.34
CA ASP A 94 -1.12 -26.22 5.65
C ASP A 94 -1.85 -27.56 5.47
N GLY A 95 -1.54 -28.55 6.33
CA GLY A 95 -2.02 -29.93 6.18
C GLY A 95 -1.06 -30.86 5.43
N GLY A 96 0.03 -30.33 4.85
CA GLY A 96 1.12 -31.12 4.24
C GLY A 96 0.92 -31.49 2.77
N GLU A 97 -0.16 -31.04 2.13
CA GLU A 97 -0.33 -31.16 0.68
C GLU A 97 0.80 -30.41 -0.04
N ARG A 98 1.32 -30.96 -1.14
CA ARG A 98 2.33 -30.33 -1.99
C ARG A 98 1.77 -30.07 -3.37
N VAL A 99 1.88 -28.83 -3.84
CA VAL A 99 1.48 -28.38 -5.17
C VAL A 99 2.73 -28.13 -5.99
N GLY A 100 2.98 -28.96 -7.00
CA GLY A 100 4.14 -28.84 -7.90
C GLY A 100 3.94 -27.68 -8.88
N TYR A 101 5.05 -27.05 -9.35
CA TYR A 101 5.04 -25.98 -10.32
C TYR A 101 6.20 -26.07 -11.32
N ASP A 102 6.02 -25.52 -12.51
CA ASP A 102 7.11 -25.19 -13.45
C ASP A 102 7.56 -23.74 -13.27
N ALA A 103 6.60 -22.84 -12.87
CA ALA A 103 6.89 -21.48 -12.45
C ALA A 103 6.04 -21.10 -11.23
N LEU A 104 6.64 -20.30 -10.34
CA LEU A 104 6.02 -19.85 -9.09
C LEU A 104 6.04 -18.33 -8.99
N VAL A 105 4.89 -17.72 -8.65
CA VAL A 105 4.79 -16.31 -8.29
C VAL A 105 4.46 -16.17 -6.81
N LEU A 106 5.34 -15.54 -6.04
CA LEU A 106 5.14 -15.21 -4.64
C LEU A 106 4.50 -13.82 -4.56
N ALA A 107 3.21 -13.77 -4.21
CA ALA A 107 2.39 -12.57 -4.09
C ALA A 107 1.75 -12.48 -2.69
N THR A 108 2.49 -12.92 -1.65
CA THR A 108 2.06 -13.06 -0.26
C THR A 108 1.78 -11.71 0.42
N GLY A 109 2.26 -10.61 -0.15
CA GLY A 109 2.00 -9.26 0.32
C GLY A 109 2.67 -8.94 1.66
N VAL A 110 1.93 -8.30 2.55
CA VAL A 110 2.41 -7.81 3.86
C VAL A 110 1.42 -8.16 4.96
N ARG A 111 1.90 -8.13 6.22
CA ARG A 111 1.11 -8.27 7.44
C ARG A 111 1.16 -7.00 8.27
N ASN A 112 0.13 -6.75 9.06
CA ASN A 112 0.12 -5.64 10.01
C ASN A 112 1.19 -5.85 11.10
N ARG A 113 1.95 -4.80 11.39
CA ARG A 113 2.83 -4.75 12.56
C ARG A 113 1.98 -4.76 13.82
N ARG A 114 2.38 -5.57 14.79
CA ARG A 114 1.74 -5.61 16.10
C ARG A 114 2.51 -4.75 17.09
N LEU A 115 1.80 -3.93 17.85
CA LEU A 115 2.39 -3.25 18.99
C LEU A 115 2.73 -4.26 20.07
N GLN A 116 3.99 -4.23 20.52
CA GLN A 116 4.49 -5.08 21.61
C GLN A 116 4.32 -4.34 22.94
N VAL A 117 3.06 -4.14 23.34
CA VAL A 117 2.70 -3.47 24.59
C VAL A 117 1.71 -4.33 25.40
N PRO A 118 1.67 -4.19 26.74
CA PRO A 118 0.66 -4.85 27.56
C PRO A 118 -0.75 -4.58 27.03
N GLY A 119 -1.61 -5.60 27.04
CA GLY A 119 -3.00 -5.48 26.61
C GLY A 119 -3.24 -5.50 25.10
N ALA A 120 -2.22 -5.67 24.25
CA ALA A 120 -2.38 -5.72 22.79
C ALA A 120 -3.29 -6.86 22.28
N GLY A 121 -3.58 -7.84 23.11
CA GLY A 121 -4.50 -8.96 22.81
C GLY A 121 -5.89 -8.81 23.42
N LEU A 122 -6.22 -7.70 24.06
CA LEU A 122 -7.57 -7.48 24.61
C LEU A 122 -8.62 -7.43 23.49
N GLU A 123 -9.83 -7.92 23.79
CA GLU A 123 -10.98 -7.73 22.89
C GLU A 123 -11.18 -6.24 22.61
N GLY A 124 -11.49 -5.88 21.36
CA GLY A 124 -11.66 -4.50 20.95
C GLY A 124 -10.36 -3.78 20.55
N VAL A 125 -9.19 -4.41 20.70
CA VAL A 125 -7.94 -3.97 20.04
C VAL A 125 -7.91 -4.63 18.66
N LEU A 126 -8.17 -3.85 17.63
CA LEU A 126 -8.40 -4.29 16.26
C LEU A 126 -7.31 -3.77 15.33
N ASP A 127 -7.17 -4.41 14.19
CA ASP A 127 -6.36 -3.96 13.07
C ASP A 127 -7.15 -4.09 11.76
N LEU A 128 -6.71 -3.40 10.72
CA LEU A 128 -7.34 -3.44 9.40
C LEU A 128 -6.38 -4.05 8.38
N ARG A 129 -6.74 -5.23 7.86
CA ARG A 129 -6.01 -5.87 6.76
C ARG A 129 -6.92 -6.52 5.73
N ASP A 130 -8.00 -7.15 6.19
CA ASP A 130 -8.91 -7.98 5.42
C ASP A 130 -10.38 -7.57 5.65
N VAL A 131 -11.28 -8.22 4.92
CA VAL A 131 -12.74 -8.01 5.04
C VAL A 131 -13.20 -8.22 6.47
N ALA A 132 -12.76 -9.31 7.12
CA ALA A 132 -13.16 -9.63 8.49
C ALA A 132 -12.69 -8.54 9.49
N GLY A 133 -11.49 -7.96 9.29
CA GLY A 133 -10.99 -6.83 10.07
C GLY A 133 -11.86 -5.59 9.92
N SER A 134 -12.23 -5.25 8.68
CA SER A 134 -13.11 -4.12 8.39
C SER A 134 -14.50 -4.33 9.01
N ASP A 135 -15.07 -5.53 8.91
CA ASP A 135 -16.36 -5.87 9.51
C ASP A 135 -16.34 -5.77 11.03
N ARG A 136 -15.28 -6.25 11.69
CA ARG A 136 -15.11 -6.11 13.15
C ARG A 136 -15.05 -4.64 13.58
N ILE A 137 -14.30 -3.80 12.85
CA ILE A 137 -14.20 -2.37 13.14
C ILE A 137 -15.57 -1.72 12.96
N ARG A 138 -16.26 -1.98 11.85
CA ARG A 138 -17.60 -1.44 11.55
C ARG A 138 -18.63 -1.85 12.61
N ALA A 139 -18.62 -3.12 13.04
CA ALA A 139 -19.54 -3.63 14.06
C ALA A 139 -19.30 -3.02 15.44
N ALA A 140 -18.06 -2.64 15.77
CA ALA A 140 -17.70 -2.03 17.04
C ALA A 140 -17.92 -0.49 17.05
N ALA A 141 -17.98 0.15 15.89
CA ALA A 141 -18.11 1.60 15.71
C ALA A 141 -19.59 2.03 15.67
N GLY A 142 -19.82 3.33 15.90
CA GLY A 142 -21.15 3.95 15.78
C GLY A 142 -21.37 5.10 16.76
N PRO A 143 -22.57 5.72 16.72
CA PRO A 143 -22.90 6.83 17.63
C PRO A 143 -22.73 6.44 19.10
N GLY A 144 -22.09 7.32 19.90
CA GLY A 144 -21.82 7.12 21.31
C GLY A 144 -20.66 6.15 21.62
N ARG A 145 -19.96 5.63 20.59
CA ARG A 145 -18.75 4.83 20.77
C ARG A 145 -17.51 5.73 20.73
N ARG A 146 -16.57 5.49 21.63
CA ARG A 146 -15.27 6.14 21.71
C ARG A 146 -14.23 5.24 21.06
N ALA A 147 -13.68 5.70 19.96
CA ALA A 147 -12.68 4.97 19.19
C ALA A 147 -11.30 5.62 19.34
N VAL A 148 -10.26 4.83 19.59
CA VAL A 148 -8.89 5.31 19.51
C VAL A 148 -8.20 4.72 18.29
N VAL A 149 -7.65 5.59 17.43
CA VAL A 149 -6.80 5.19 16.30
C VAL A 149 -5.35 5.38 16.70
N VAL A 150 -4.54 4.33 16.60
CA VAL A 150 -3.11 4.36 16.92
C VAL A 150 -2.29 4.32 15.65
N GLY A 151 -1.60 5.43 15.37
CA GLY A 151 -0.85 5.69 14.14
C GLY A 151 -1.69 6.46 13.11
N MET A 152 -1.14 7.57 12.63
CA MET A 152 -1.75 8.46 11.64
C MET A 152 -0.98 8.44 10.32
N GLY A 153 -0.63 7.22 9.84
CA GLY A 153 -0.31 6.95 8.45
C GLY A 153 -1.57 6.98 7.58
N PHE A 154 -1.47 6.69 6.26
CA PHE A 154 -2.62 6.76 5.35
C PHE A 154 -3.81 5.93 5.82
N ILE A 155 -3.59 4.67 6.21
CA ILE A 155 -4.67 3.79 6.70
C ILE A 155 -5.29 4.33 7.99
N GLY A 156 -4.47 4.80 8.94
CA GLY A 156 -4.96 5.40 10.18
C GLY A 156 -5.83 6.64 9.94
N CYS A 157 -5.41 7.53 9.03
CA CYS A 157 -6.19 8.70 8.62
C CYS A 157 -7.52 8.29 7.97
N GLU A 158 -7.51 7.33 7.04
CA GLU A 158 -8.73 6.83 6.39
C GLU A 158 -9.69 6.18 7.37
N VAL A 159 -9.17 5.36 8.30
CA VAL A 159 -9.97 4.74 9.37
C VAL A 159 -10.55 5.79 10.30
N ALA A 160 -9.77 6.79 10.72
CA ALA A 160 -10.28 7.89 11.55
C ALA A 160 -11.43 8.64 10.85
N ALA A 161 -11.28 8.92 9.54
CA ALA A 161 -12.31 9.54 8.74
C ALA A 161 -13.58 8.65 8.63
N ALA A 162 -13.40 7.35 8.40
CA ALA A 162 -14.51 6.41 8.32
C ALA A 162 -15.25 6.27 9.67
N LEU A 163 -14.53 6.18 10.78
CA LEU A 163 -15.11 6.13 12.13
C LEU A 163 -15.91 7.40 12.48
N ARG A 164 -15.39 8.60 12.11
CA ARG A 164 -16.15 9.85 12.24
C ARG A 164 -17.43 9.84 11.40
N HIS A 165 -17.35 9.33 10.17
CA HIS A 165 -18.55 9.17 9.32
C HIS A 165 -19.59 8.23 9.94
N LEU A 166 -19.15 7.16 10.61
CA LEU A 166 -20.02 6.23 11.35
C LEU A 166 -20.59 6.83 12.66
N GLY A 167 -20.20 8.05 13.03
CA GLY A 167 -20.70 8.77 14.21
C GLY A 167 -19.95 8.45 15.52
N ALA A 168 -18.81 7.77 15.47
CA ALA A 168 -17.99 7.54 16.66
C ALA A 168 -17.25 8.81 17.10
N GLU A 169 -17.00 8.95 18.40
CA GLU A 169 -16.02 9.90 18.94
C GLU A 169 -14.62 9.33 18.70
N VAL A 170 -13.76 10.09 18.02
CA VAL A 170 -12.45 9.60 17.59
C VAL A 170 -11.33 10.40 18.24
N THR A 171 -10.45 9.68 18.96
CA THR A 171 -9.13 10.19 19.38
C THR A 171 -8.07 9.46 18.56
N ALA A 172 -7.10 10.17 18.00
CA ALA A 172 -5.98 9.56 17.29
C ALA A 172 -4.66 9.87 18.00
N VAL A 173 -3.82 8.84 18.15
CA VAL A 173 -2.50 8.93 18.82
C VAL A 173 -1.41 8.69 17.80
N GLU A 174 -0.49 9.65 17.65
CA GLU A 174 0.61 9.60 16.68
C GLU A 174 1.92 10.04 17.36
N PRO A 175 3.00 9.25 17.32
CA PRO A 175 4.28 9.62 17.92
C PRO A 175 5.02 10.73 17.19
N LEU A 176 4.68 11.02 15.93
CA LEU A 176 5.26 12.12 15.17
C LEU A 176 4.52 13.44 15.40
N ALA A 177 5.12 14.54 14.95
CA ALA A 177 4.60 15.88 15.17
C ALA A 177 3.33 16.19 14.35
N VAL A 178 3.14 15.49 13.22
CA VAL A 178 1.97 15.62 12.34
C VAL A 178 1.58 14.27 11.74
N PRO A 179 0.32 14.11 11.28
CA PRO A 179 -0.08 12.97 10.47
C PRO A 179 0.73 12.88 9.17
N LEU A 180 0.98 11.67 8.68
CA LEU A 180 1.65 11.39 7.40
C LEU A 180 3.09 11.96 7.29
N GLU A 181 3.69 12.46 8.35
CA GLU A 181 4.97 13.21 8.34
C GLU A 181 6.07 12.52 7.52
N ARG A 182 6.21 11.19 7.65
CA ARG A 182 7.25 10.41 6.96
C ARG A 182 7.11 10.43 5.43
N SER A 183 5.88 10.57 4.94
CA SER A 183 5.60 10.49 3.51
C SER A 183 5.47 11.86 2.86
N VAL A 184 4.81 12.82 3.54
CA VAL A 184 4.45 14.09 2.93
C VAL A 184 5.19 15.28 3.55
N GLY A 185 5.91 15.09 4.67
CA GLY A 185 6.60 16.13 5.41
C GLY A 185 5.67 16.97 6.30
N GLU A 186 6.27 17.85 7.11
CA GLU A 186 5.53 18.61 8.13
C GLU A 186 4.48 19.56 7.51
N THR A 187 4.85 20.32 6.47
CA THR A 187 3.95 21.32 5.88
C THR A 187 2.62 20.72 5.41
N VAL A 188 2.68 19.62 4.65
CA VAL A 188 1.48 18.93 4.17
C VAL A 188 0.81 18.18 5.33
N GLY A 189 1.58 17.63 6.25
CA GLY A 189 1.08 16.97 7.45
C GLY A 189 0.22 17.92 8.31
N ARG A 190 0.57 19.22 8.41
CA ARG A 190 -0.25 20.24 9.10
C ARG A 190 -1.60 20.45 8.42
N VAL A 191 -1.66 20.39 7.09
CA VAL A 191 -2.94 20.46 6.36
C VAL A 191 -3.83 19.26 6.70
N VAL A 192 -3.24 18.05 6.76
CA VAL A 192 -3.96 16.84 7.16
C VAL A 192 -4.39 16.89 8.63
N GLU A 193 -3.55 17.41 9.52
CA GLU A 193 -3.91 17.68 10.92
C GLU A 193 -5.16 18.57 11.00
N GLY A 194 -5.15 19.71 10.30
CA GLY A 194 -6.29 20.63 10.24
C GLY A 194 -7.55 19.94 9.70
N LEU A 195 -7.42 19.14 8.65
CA LEU A 195 -8.54 18.37 8.08
C LEU A 195 -9.21 17.48 9.12
N HIS A 196 -8.44 16.70 9.88
CA HIS A 196 -8.98 15.80 10.91
C HIS A 196 -9.59 16.56 12.10
N ARG A 197 -8.94 17.65 12.55
CA ARG A 197 -9.48 18.50 13.63
C ARG A 197 -10.80 19.16 13.26
N ASP A 198 -10.93 19.66 12.02
CA ASP A 198 -12.18 20.27 11.51
C ASP A 198 -13.34 19.27 11.49
N HIS A 199 -13.02 17.97 11.32
CA HIS A 199 -14.01 16.89 11.40
C HIS A 199 -14.17 16.30 12.82
N GLY A 200 -13.61 16.95 13.84
CA GLY A 200 -13.82 16.61 15.24
C GLY A 200 -13.02 15.41 15.73
N VAL A 201 -11.86 15.12 15.14
CA VAL A 201 -10.91 14.16 15.70
C VAL A 201 -10.05 14.83 16.75
N ASP A 202 -9.97 14.26 17.96
CA ASP A 202 -8.99 14.66 18.99
C ASP A 202 -7.62 14.06 18.63
N LEU A 203 -6.70 14.91 18.17
CA LEU A 203 -5.35 14.48 17.77
C LEU A 203 -4.35 14.65 18.91
N ARG A 204 -3.77 13.54 19.34
CA ARG A 204 -2.67 13.44 20.32
C ARG A 204 -1.36 13.18 19.55
N LEU A 205 -0.72 14.25 19.14
CA LEU A 205 0.51 14.24 18.36
C LEU A 205 1.74 14.31 19.28
N GLY A 206 2.86 13.71 18.86
CA GLY A 206 4.05 13.56 19.67
C GLY A 206 3.90 12.51 20.80
N GLU A 207 2.79 11.77 20.81
CA GLU A 207 2.48 10.79 21.85
C GLU A 207 2.55 9.35 21.30
N GLY A 208 3.18 8.46 22.06
CA GLY A 208 3.20 7.02 21.78
C GLY A 208 2.33 6.25 22.79
N VAL A 209 1.79 5.11 22.37
CA VAL A 209 1.05 4.19 23.23
C VAL A 209 2.01 3.30 24.00
N THR A 210 1.73 3.07 25.30
CA THR A 210 2.53 2.21 26.19
C THR A 210 1.77 1.01 26.71
N ALA A 211 0.44 1.07 26.78
CA ALA A 211 -0.41 -0.08 27.15
C ALA A 211 -1.85 0.12 26.66
N PHE A 212 -2.56 -1.00 26.55
CA PHE A 212 -4.02 -1.06 26.52
C PHE A 212 -4.48 -1.70 27.82
N GLU A 213 -5.50 -1.15 28.46
CA GLU A 213 -5.99 -1.62 29.76
C GLU A 213 -7.50 -1.89 29.70
N GLY A 214 -7.94 -2.85 30.51
CA GLY A 214 -9.33 -3.26 30.68
C GLY A 214 -9.44 -4.67 31.22
N ASP A 215 -10.65 -5.10 31.54
CA ASP A 215 -10.94 -6.45 32.03
C ASP A 215 -11.51 -7.33 30.89
N GLY A 216 -10.61 -8.10 30.23
CA GLY A 216 -10.93 -8.93 29.07
C GLY A 216 -11.16 -8.15 27.78
N ARG A 217 -11.60 -6.89 27.86
CA ARG A 217 -11.85 -5.96 26.75
C ARG A 217 -11.12 -4.66 27.00
N VAL A 218 -10.73 -3.95 25.93
CA VAL A 218 -10.10 -2.64 26.05
C VAL A 218 -11.10 -1.62 26.59
N GLU A 219 -10.66 -0.85 27.60
CA GLU A 219 -11.43 0.22 28.23
C GLU A 219 -10.67 1.56 28.14
N ARG A 220 -9.33 1.50 28.03
CA ARG A 220 -8.50 2.70 27.89
C ARG A 220 -7.15 2.43 27.23
N VAL A 221 -6.63 3.45 26.60
CA VAL A 221 -5.27 3.51 26.02
C VAL A 221 -4.39 4.37 26.91
N VAL A 222 -3.25 3.82 27.33
CA VAL A 222 -2.25 4.56 28.13
C VAL A 222 -1.17 5.08 27.19
N THR A 223 -0.90 6.39 27.28
CA THR A 223 0.13 7.05 26.46
C THR A 223 1.44 7.24 27.21
N ARG A 224 2.52 7.51 26.50
CA ARG A 224 3.86 7.73 27.09
C ARG A 224 3.90 8.90 28.06
N GLY A 225 3.05 9.92 27.89
CA GLY A 225 2.91 11.05 28.80
C GLY A 225 2.19 10.73 30.11
N GLY A 226 1.76 9.46 30.32
CA GLY A 226 1.01 9.01 31.48
C GLY A 226 -0.49 9.36 31.41
N GLY A 227 -0.96 9.87 30.29
CA GLY A 227 -2.40 10.09 30.05
C GLY A 227 -3.12 8.78 29.76
N ALA A 228 -4.38 8.69 30.18
CA ALA A 228 -5.29 7.60 29.84
C ALA A 228 -6.43 8.15 28.95
N ILE A 229 -6.72 7.45 27.87
CA ILE A 229 -7.79 7.77 26.92
C ILE A 229 -8.83 6.66 27.01
N GLU A 230 -9.98 6.98 27.56
CA GLU A 230 -11.10 6.04 27.65
C GLU A 230 -11.62 5.66 26.26
N CYS A 231 -11.87 4.38 26.02
CA CYS A 231 -12.31 3.91 24.70
C CYS A 231 -13.15 2.64 24.78
N ASP A 232 -13.92 2.41 23.73
CA ASP A 232 -14.73 1.20 23.53
C ASP A 232 -14.12 0.29 22.46
N LEU A 233 -13.25 0.86 21.60
CA LEU A 233 -12.46 0.14 20.60
C LEU A 233 -11.15 0.88 20.30
N VAL A 234 -10.15 0.14 19.87
CA VAL A 234 -8.88 0.65 19.36
C VAL A 234 -8.63 0.08 17.98
N VAL A 235 -8.19 0.91 17.03
CA VAL A 235 -7.69 0.45 15.73
C VAL A 235 -6.21 0.79 15.62
N VAL A 236 -5.38 -0.25 15.47
CA VAL A 236 -3.92 -0.13 15.41
C VAL A 236 -3.47 -0.11 13.94
N GLY A 237 -2.88 1.01 13.52
CA GLY A 237 -2.36 1.23 12.16
C GLY A 237 -0.90 1.71 12.15
N VAL A 238 0.03 0.89 12.68
CA VAL A 238 1.46 1.27 12.89
C VAL A 238 2.39 0.74 11.79
N GLY A 239 1.84 0.50 10.61
CA GLY A 239 2.57 0.01 9.44
C GLY A 239 2.50 -1.51 9.28
N VAL A 240 3.24 -1.99 8.28
CA VAL A 240 3.22 -3.39 7.85
C VAL A 240 4.64 -3.94 7.73
N GLU A 241 4.73 -5.26 7.60
CA GLU A 241 5.98 -5.99 7.33
C GLU A 241 5.75 -7.02 6.21
N PRO A 242 6.75 -7.30 5.35
CA PRO A 242 6.59 -8.24 4.25
C PRO A 242 6.37 -9.67 4.75
N ALA A 243 5.43 -10.37 4.11
CA ALA A 243 5.08 -11.75 4.45
C ALA A 243 6.04 -12.73 3.74
N VAL A 244 7.23 -12.92 4.31
CA VAL A 244 8.33 -13.69 3.71
C VAL A 244 8.52 -15.08 4.33
N GLU A 245 7.68 -15.49 5.26
CA GLU A 245 7.87 -16.74 6.03
C GLU A 245 7.86 -17.98 5.15
N THR A 246 7.12 -17.94 4.04
CA THR A 246 7.03 -19.06 3.09
C THR A 246 8.37 -19.40 2.43
N VAL A 247 9.31 -18.47 2.40
CA VAL A 247 10.65 -18.67 1.81
C VAL A 247 11.75 -18.88 2.85
N ALA A 248 11.38 -18.94 4.13
CA ALA A 248 12.35 -19.18 5.21
C ALA A 248 13.11 -20.50 5.01
N GLY A 249 14.43 -20.45 5.15
CA GLY A 249 15.31 -21.62 4.97
C GLY A 249 15.59 -22.00 3.51
N THR A 250 15.12 -21.21 2.52
CA THR A 250 15.49 -21.36 1.12
C THR A 250 16.68 -20.46 0.76
N ALA A 251 17.23 -20.62 -0.46
CA ALA A 251 18.25 -19.72 -1.00
C ALA A 251 17.67 -18.44 -1.64
N ILE A 252 16.36 -18.18 -1.51
CA ILE A 252 15.75 -16.94 -1.97
C ILE A 252 16.23 -15.79 -1.08
N GLU A 253 16.81 -14.77 -1.69
CA GLU A 253 17.31 -13.60 -0.96
C GLU A 253 16.14 -12.79 -0.39
N VAL A 254 16.23 -12.48 0.91
CA VAL A 254 15.25 -11.69 1.65
C VAL A 254 15.96 -10.51 2.32
N GLY A 255 15.47 -9.32 2.07
CA GLY A 255 15.81 -8.09 2.79
C GLY A 255 14.56 -7.49 3.43
N ASP A 256 14.27 -6.21 3.15
CA ASP A 256 12.93 -5.66 3.38
C ASP A 256 12.00 -6.15 2.25
N GLY A 257 11.63 -7.44 2.28
CA GLY A 257 10.90 -8.17 1.25
C GLY A 257 11.77 -9.12 0.44
N ILE A 258 11.15 -9.91 -0.45
CA ILE A 258 11.83 -10.82 -1.37
C ILE A 258 12.55 -10.00 -2.45
N VAL A 259 13.87 -10.18 -2.56
CA VAL A 259 14.70 -9.44 -3.53
C VAL A 259 14.44 -9.98 -4.93
N VAL A 260 14.07 -9.07 -5.85
CA VAL A 260 13.82 -9.40 -7.25
C VAL A 260 14.45 -8.36 -8.18
N ASP A 261 14.74 -8.78 -9.41
CA ASP A 261 15.19 -7.89 -10.47
C ASP A 261 14.05 -7.05 -11.09
N GLU A 262 14.35 -6.28 -12.14
CA GLU A 262 13.38 -5.41 -12.86
C GLU A 262 12.28 -6.21 -13.58
N ARG A 263 12.41 -7.53 -13.69
CA ARG A 263 11.43 -8.47 -14.28
C ARG A 263 10.73 -9.32 -13.24
N CYS A 264 10.79 -8.93 -11.97
CA CYS A 264 10.23 -9.66 -10.83
C CYS A 264 10.84 -11.05 -10.56
N ARG A 265 12.02 -11.39 -11.12
CA ARG A 265 12.68 -12.67 -10.89
C ARG A 265 13.47 -12.66 -9.59
N THR A 266 13.38 -13.74 -8.82
CA THR A 266 14.30 -14.01 -7.70
C THR A 266 15.63 -14.58 -8.21
N GLY A 267 16.57 -14.80 -7.30
CA GLY A 267 17.83 -15.52 -7.64
C GLY A 267 17.64 -16.98 -8.00
N ILE A 268 16.45 -17.57 -7.83
CA ILE A 268 16.16 -18.97 -8.18
C ILE A 268 15.35 -19.01 -9.49
N PRO A 269 15.84 -19.69 -10.54
CA PRO A 269 15.10 -19.81 -11.79
C PRO A 269 13.68 -20.37 -11.61
N GLY A 270 12.72 -19.78 -12.31
CA GLY A 270 11.32 -20.20 -12.25
C GLY A 270 10.54 -19.65 -11.04
N ILE A 271 11.19 -18.94 -10.11
CA ILE A 271 10.54 -18.31 -8.95
C ILE A 271 10.58 -16.78 -9.07
N LEU A 272 9.41 -16.17 -9.02
CA LEU A 272 9.22 -14.72 -9.09
C LEU A 272 8.53 -14.21 -7.82
N ALA A 273 8.61 -12.90 -7.55
CA ALA A 273 7.80 -12.27 -6.52
C ALA A 273 7.22 -10.94 -7.03
N ALA A 274 5.99 -10.61 -6.60
CA ALA A 274 5.26 -9.44 -7.05
C ALA A 274 4.38 -8.84 -5.94
N GLY A 275 4.14 -7.53 -6.00
CA GLY A 275 3.36 -6.77 -5.04
C GLY A 275 4.16 -6.38 -3.79
N ASP A 276 3.46 -6.12 -2.68
CA ASP A 276 4.04 -5.54 -1.47
C ASP A 276 5.14 -6.39 -0.83
N VAL A 277 5.20 -7.69 -1.13
CA VAL A 277 6.27 -8.60 -0.65
C VAL A 277 7.57 -8.42 -1.42
N ALA A 278 7.52 -7.88 -2.64
CA ALA A 278 8.68 -7.79 -3.52
C ALA A 278 9.53 -6.54 -3.25
N ARG A 279 10.82 -6.74 -3.02
CA ARG A 279 11.84 -5.69 -3.02
C ARG A 279 12.50 -5.67 -4.40
N HIS A 280 11.95 -4.86 -5.26
CA HIS A 280 12.17 -4.84 -6.69
C HIS A 280 13.29 -3.86 -7.10
N LEU A 281 14.20 -4.28 -7.99
CA LEU A 281 15.17 -3.38 -8.61
C LEU A 281 14.46 -2.46 -9.60
N HIS A 282 14.29 -1.20 -9.21
CA HIS A 282 13.55 -0.23 -10.01
C HIS A 282 14.48 0.50 -10.99
N PRO A 283 14.27 0.38 -12.33
CA PRO A 283 15.20 0.92 -13.32
C PRO A 283 15.39 2.43 -13.23
N VAL A 284 14.32 3.18 -13.01
CA VAL A 284 14.39 4.65 -12.92
C VAL A 284 15.06 5.11 -11.62
N ALA A 285 14.81 4.43 -10.50
CA ALA A 285 15.43 4.77 -9.23
C ALA A 285 16.87 4.23 -9.10
N GLY A 286 17.29 3.28 -9.94
CA GLY A 286 18.61 2.65 -9.91
C GLY A 286 18.90 1.83 -8.63
N ARG A 287 17.88 1.46 -7.88
CA ARG A 287 18.00 0.75 -6.59
C ARG A 287 16.80 -0.14 -6.30
N HIS A 288 16.97 -1.04 -5.35
CA HIS A 288 15.85 -1.85 -4.87
C HIS A 288 14.89 -1.02 -4.01
N LEU A 289 13.60 -1.13 -4.32
CA LEU A 289 12.48 -0.51 -3.61
C LEU A 289 11.45 -1.57 -3.25
N ARG A 290 10.78 -1.41 -2.11
CA ARG A 290 9.54 -2.08 -1.78
C ARG A 290 8.43 -1.03 -1.72
N VAL A 291 7.38 -1.23 -2.48
CA VAL A 291 6.29 -0.25 -2.69
C VAL A 291 4.97 -0.92 -2.37
N GLU A 292 4.24 -0.37 -1.40
CA GLU A 292 2.97 -0.89 -0.87
C GLU A 292 1.76 -0.22 -1.54
N HIS A 293 1.77 -0.11 -2.89
CA HIS A 293 0.72 0.57 -3.63
C HIS A 293 -0.06 -0.41 -4.51
N TRP A 294 -1.37 -0.21 -4.57
CA TRP A 294 -2.26 -1.04 -5.39
C TRP A 294 -1.82 -1.11 -6.84
N GLN A 295 -1.48 0.03 -7.46
CA GLN A 295 -1.02 0.07 -8.85
C GLN A 295 0.30 -0.68 -9.03
N ASN A 296 1.26 -0.51 -8.11
CA ASN A 296 2.53 -1.25 -8.13
C ASN A 296 2.27 -2.77 -8.13
N ALA A 297 1.36 -3.23 -7.29
CA ALA A 297 0.99 -4.65 -7.23
C ALA A 297 0.36 -5.14 -8.55
N VAL A 298 -0.51 -4.34 -9.18
CA VAL A 298 -1.08 -4.66 -10.51
C VAL A 298 0.02 -4.80 -11.56
N GLN A 299 0.92 -3.83 -11.65
CA GLN A 299 1.94 -3.80 -12.70
C GLN A 299 3.00 -4.89 -12.50
N GLN A 300 3.45 -5.11 -11.26
CA GLN A 300 4.39 -6.20 -10.98
C GLN A 300 3.77 -7.58 -11.28
N GLY A 301 2.49 -7.79 -11.00
CA GLY A 301 1.78 -8.99 -11.39
C GLY A 301 1.80 -9.22 -12.91
N LYS A 302 1.55 -8.17 -13.70
CA LYS A 302 1.64 -8.23 -15.17
C LYS A 302 3.05 -8.49 -15.68
N VAL A 303 4.05 -7.86 -15.07
CA VAL A 303 5.47 -8.09 -15.43
C VAL A 303 5.90 -9.51 -15.10
N ALA A 304 5.49 -10.06 -13.95
CA ALA A 304 5.75 -11.46 -13.60
C ALA A 304 5.13 -12.42 -14.63
N ALA A 305 3.89 -12.17 -15.06
CA ALA A 305 3.25 -12.95 -16.11
C ALA A 305 4.00 -12.85 -17.45
N SER A 306 4.38 -11.65 -17.88
CA SER A 306 5.19 -11.42 -19.08
C SER A 306 6.51 -12.21 -19.01
N THR A 307 7.20 -12.17 -17.89
CA THR A 307 8.45 -12.92 -17.68
C THR A 307 8.25 -14.44 -17.83
N ILE A 308 7.18 -14.99 -17.26
CA ILE A 308 6.84 -16.42 -17.40
C ILE A 308 6.55 -16.80 -18.86
N LEU A 309 5.93 -15.91 -19.60
CA LEU A 309 5.62 -16.08 -21.03
C LEU A 309 6.84 -15.88 -21.95
N GLY A 310 8.01 -15.51 -21.39
CA GLY A 310 9.23 -15.25 -22.16
C GLY A 310 9.30 -13.85 -22.75
N GLY A 311 8.44 -12.93 -22.30
CA GLY A 311 8.46 -11.53 -22.67
C GLY A 311 9.58 -10.75 -21.97
N ASP A 312 9.75 -9.50 -22.37
CA ASP A 312 10.83 -8.59 -21.93
C ASP A 312 10.35 -7.40 -21.10
N ALA A 313 9.08 -7.38 -20.69
CA ALA A 313 8.53 -6.33 -19.87
C ALA A 313 9.32 -6.14 -18.57
N VAL A 314 9.53 -4.88 -18.20
CA VAL A 314 10.15 -4.45 -16.93
C VAL A 314 9.21 -3.55 -16.17
N HIS A 315 9.31 -3.55 -14.85
CA HIS A 315 8.53 -2.63 -14.03
C HIS A 315 9.34 -1.35 -13.77
N ASP A 316 8.98 -0.28 -14.46
CA ASP A 316 9.66 1.02 -14.38
C ASP A 316 8.70 2.20 -14.11
N GLU A 317 7.45 1.91 -13.76
CA GLU A 317 6.47 2.96 -13.50
C GLU A 317 6.80 3.73 -12.21
N ILE A 318 6.69 5.07 -12.28
CA ILE A 318 6.82 5.91 -11.08
C ILE A 318 5.73 5.50 -10.07
N PRO A 319 6.10 5.15 -8.84
CA PRO A 319 5.13 4.78 -7.81
C PRO A 319 4.08 5.88 -7.61
N TRP A 320 2.83 5.48 -7.58
CA TRP A 320 1.72 6.40 -7.39
C TRP A 320 0.62 5.73 -6.57
N PHE A 321 -0.04 6.51 -5.70
CA PHE A 321 -1.22 6.07 -4.95
C PHE A 321 -2.11 7.26 -4.58
N TRP A 322 -3.29 6.95 -4.03
CA TRP A 322 -4.22 7.94 -3.53
C TRP A 322 -4.77 7.54 -2.16
N SER A 323 -5.30 8.55 -1.45
CA SER A 323 -6.04 8.39 -0.20
C SER A 323 -7.23 9.35 -0.23
N ASP A 324 -8.41 8.85 0.09
CA ASP A 324 -9.62 9.66 0.22
C ASP A 324 -9.96 9.80 1.70
N GLN A 325 -9.96 11.04 2.19
CA GLN A 325 -10.22 11.38 3.58
C GLN A 325 -11.24 12.50 3.62
N TYR A 326 -12.44 12.20 4.10
CA TYR A 326 -13.60 13.11 4.06
C TYR A 326 -13.90 13.59 2.63
N ASP A 327 -13.74 14.88 2.35
CA ASP A 327 -13.91 15.54 1.06
C ASP A 327 -12.59 15.81 0.33
N CYS A 328 -11.47 15.38 0.88
CA CYS A 328 -10.14 15.55 0.30
C CYS A 328 -9.63 14.29 -0.38
N ASN A 329 -9.25 14.42 -1.64
CA ASN A 329 -8.50 13.42 -2.38
C ASN A 329 -7.01 13.78 -2.33
N ILE A 330 -6.22 12.98 -1.62
CA ILE A 330 -4.77 13.14 -1.48
C ILE A 330 -4.11 12.14 -2.41
N GLN A 331 -3.24 12.60 -3.29
CA GLN A 331 -2.47 11.76 -4.20
C GLN A 331 -0.98 11.98 -3.99
N TYR A 332 -0.21 10.93 -4.15
CA TYR A 332 1.24 10.94 -4.07
C TYR A 332 1.83 10.30 -5.32
N ALA A 333 2.90 10.86 -5.86
CA ALA A 333 3.70 10.22 -6.90
C ALA A 333 5.18 10.46 -6.63
N GLY A 334 6.00 9.42 -6.85
CA GLY A 334 7.45 9.53 -6.74
C GLY A 334 8.07 8.48 -5.85
N PHE A 335 9.34 8.72 -5.54
CA PHE A 335 10.16 7.85 -4.71
C PHE A 335 10.24 8.43 -3.28
N ALA A 336 10.09 7.58 -2.27
CA ALA A 336 10.30 7.96 -0.88
C ALA A 336 11.82 8.17 -0.64
N GLU A 337 12.31 9.37 -0.98
CA GLU A 337 13.71 9.77 -0.83
C GLU A 337 13.82 11.02 0.05
N PRO A 338 14.98 11.23 0.70
CA PRO A 338 15.26 12.52 1.34
C PRO A 338 15.17 13.64 0.31
N TRP A 339 14.59 14.75 0.70
CA TRP A 339 14.47 15.96 -0.09
C TRP A 339 14.97 17.18 0.72
N ASP A 340 15.37 18.23 0.04
CA ASP A 340 15.96 19.43 0.64
C ASP A 340 15.06 20.67 0.52
N ARG A 341 14.10 20.64 -0.40
CA ARG A 341 13.20 21.78 -0.65
C ARG A 341 11.78 21.30 -0.95
N LEU A 342 10.81 22.00 -0.35
CA LEU A 342 9.39 21.88 -0.69
C LEU A 342 8.95 23.09 -1.50
N VAL A 343 8.30 22.85 -2.62
CA VAL A 343 7.69 23.91 -3.45
C VAL A 343 6.18 23.65 -3.50
N VAL A 344 5.40 24.67 -3.13
CA VAL A 344 3.93 24.56 -3.12
C VAL A 344 3.37 25.39 -4.27
N ARG A 345 2.45 24.76 -5.01
CA ARG A 345 1.65 25.36 -6.09
C ARG A 345 0.19 25.26 -5.72
N GLY A 346 -0.51 26.38 -5.67
CA GLY A 346 -1.89 26.47 -5.19
C GLY A 346 -2.00 26.94 -3.75
N SER A 347 -3.10 26.60 -3.06
CA SER A 347 -3.40 27.10 -1.72
C SER A 347 -3.46 25.94 -0.70
N LEU A 348 -2.62 26.02 0.33
CA LEU A 348 -2.67 25.10 1.49
C LEU A 348 -3.94 25.34 2.32
N GLU A 349 -4.38 26.59 2.46
CA GLU A 349 -5.56 26.98 3.23
C GLU A 349 -6.83 26.40 2.60
N ASP A 350 -6.96 26.50 1.27
CA ASP A 350 -8.12 25.97 0.54
C ASP A 350 -8.05 24.46 0.31
N ARG A 351 -6.97 23.79 0.78
CA ARG A 351 -6.72 22.36 0.53
C ARG A 351 -6.78 22.02 -0.97
N SER A 352 -6.22 22.90 -1.78
CA SER A 352 -6.20 22.78 -3.23
C SER A 352 -4.81 23.15 -3.77
N PHE A 353 -3.88 22.18 -3.73
CA PHE A 353 -2.46 22.43 -4.05
C PHE A 353 -1.75 21.16 -4.52
N THR A 354 -0.56 21.40 -5.11
CA THR A 354 0.47 20.38 -5.31
C THR A 354 1.76 20.81 -4.62
N ALA A 355 2.29 19.96 -3.75
CA ALA A 355 3.56 20.15 -3.06
C ALA A 355 4.61 19.25 -3.69
N PHE A 356 5.65 19.85 -4.29
CA PHE A 356 6.76 19.14 -4.92
C PHE A 356 7.92 19.02 -3.94
N GLN A 357 8.38 17.79 -3.73
CA GLN A 357 9.57 17.48 -2.95
C GLN A 357 10.77 17.46 -3.90
N LEU A 358 11.71 18.40 -3.71
CA LEU A 358 12.88 18.52 -4.54
C LEU A 358 14.13 18.05 -3.81
N ARG A 359 15.06 17.48 -4.57
CA ARG A 359 16.42 17.17 -4.14
C ARG A 359 17.39 17.64 -5.22
N ASP A 360 18.32 18.50 -4.86
CA ASP A 360 19.27 19.10 -5.81
C ASP A 360 18.57 19.71 -7.04
N GLY A 361 17.44 20.39 -6.84
CA GLY A 361 16.63 21.01 -7.89
C GLY A 361 15.83 20.05 -8.76
N ARG A 362 15.81 18.74 -8.47
CA ARG A 362 15.04 17.70 -9.19
C ARG A 362 13.82 17.31 -8.40
N VAL A 363 12.68 17.14 -9.05
CA VAL A 363 11.47 16.63 -8.38
C VAL A 363 11.64 15.14 -8.13
N VAL A 364 11.70 14.73 -6.88
CA VAL A 364 11.79 13.31 -6.46
C VAL A 364 10.43 12.72 -6.10
N ALA A 365 9.53 13.57 -5.61
CA ALA A 365 8.13 13.19 -5.36
C ALA A 365 7.23 14.43 -5.37
N ALA A 366 5.92 14.19 -5.43
CA ALA A 366 4.91 15.23 -5.27
C ALA A 366 3.68 14.69 -4.54
N VAL A 367 3.05 15.58 -3.78
CA VAL A 367 1.79 15.35 -3.09
C VAL A 367 0.77 16.34 -3.63
N ALA A 368 -0.37 15.87 -4.10
CA ALA A 368 -1.46 16.73 -4.51
C ALA A 368 -2.67 16.53 -3.60
N VAL A 369 -3.24 17.62 -3.12
CA VAL A 369 -4.54 17.63 -2.44
C VAL A 369 -5.53 18.30 -3.37
N ASN A 370 -6.55 17.55 -3.81
CA ASN A 370 -7.57 17.98 -4.77
C ASN A 370 -7.03 18.51 -6.14
N GLN A 371 -5.75 18.21 -6.45
CA GLN A 371 -5.05 18.65 -7.66
C GLN A 371 -4.44 17.46 -8.45
N GLY A 372 -5.18 16.37 -8.58
CA GLY A 372 -4.68 15.16 -9.25
C GLY A 372 -4.30 15.36 -10.72
N ARG A 373 -4.75 16.44 -11.38
CA ARG A 373 -4.31 16.81 -12.74
C ARG A 373 -2.84 17.22 -12.75
N ASP A 374 -2.44 18.06 -11.81
CA ASP A 374 -1.05 18.53 -11.70
C ASP A 374 -0.12 17.40 -11.30
N LEU A 375 -0.57 16.50 -10.41
CA LEU A 375 0.22 15.31 -10.08
C LEU A 375 0.51 14.46 -11.31
N ARG A 376 -0.47 14.16 -12.14
CA ARG A 376 -0.25 13.39 -13.38
C ARG A 376 0.74 14.07 -14.34
N ARG A 377 0.77 15.40 -14.37
CA ARG A 377 1.72 16.19 -15.16
C ARG A 377 3.13 16.21 -14.55
N THR A 378 3.23 15.93 -13.25
CA THR A 378 4.51 15.86 -12.52
C THR A 378 5.24 14.53 -12.73
N VAL A 379 4.53 13.43 -12.99
CA VAL A 379 5.16 12.12 -13.19
C VAL A 379 6.27 12.12 -14.24
N PRO A 380 6.11 12.75 -15.43
CA PRO A 380 7.20 12.86 -16.40
C PRO A 380 8.41 13.66 -15.89
N LEU A 381 8.21 14.68 -15.04
CA LEU A 381 9.31 15.44 -14.43
C LEU A 381 10.11 14.54 -13.47
N ILE A 382 9.44 13.76 -12.64
CA ILE A 382 10.08 12.78 -11.73
C ILE A 382 10.88 11.75 -12.55
N ARG A 383 10.27 11.21 -13.60
CA ARG A 383 10.91 10.19 -14.47
C ARG A 383 12.17 10.72 -15.16
N SER A 384 12.15 11.97 -15.62
CA SER A 384 13.27 12.58 -16.34
C SER A 384 14.47 12.90 -15.43
N GLY A 385 14.22 13.11 -14.13
CA GLY A 385 15.22 13.62 -13.19
C GLY A 385 15.79 14.98 -13.60
N ALA A 386 15.06 15.76 -14.38
CA ALA A 386 15.51 17.09 -14.84
C ALA A 386 15.55 18.09 -13.68
N VAL A 387 16.51 19.00 -13.71
CA VAL A 387 16.55 20.16 -12.81
C VAL A 387 15.48 21.15 -13.27
N VAL A 388 14.65 21.59 -12.35
CA VAL A 388 13.52 22.50 -12.65
C VAL A 388 13.65 23.78 -11.82
N ASP A 389 13.15 24.88 -12.39
CA ASP A 389 13.06 26.15 -11.68
C ASP A 389 11.91 26.10 -10.65
N PRO A 390 12.20 26.25 -9.34
CA PRO A 390 11.20 26.20 -8.30
C PRO A 390 10.14 27.31 -8.39
N GLU A 391 10.49 28.50 -8.90
CA GLU A 391 9.54 29.60 -9.06
C GLU A 391 8.49 29.26 -10.13
N ARG A 392 8.93 28.63 -11.21
CA ARG A 392 8.05 28.16 -12.27
C ARG A 392 7.19 26.96 -11.85
N LEU A 393 7.71 26.08 -10.99
CA LEU A 393 6.90 25.00 -10.38
C LEU A 393 5.79 25.58 -9.51
N ALA A 394 6.07 26.64 -8.76
CA ALA A 394 5.09 27.28 -7.87
C ALA A 394 4.01 28.06 -8.60
N ASP A 395 4.30 28.58 -9.80
CA ASP A 395 3.40 29.46 -10.54
C ASP A 395 2.24 28.69 -11.20
N PRO A 396 0.97 28.88 -10.76
CA PRO A 396 -0.19 28.16 -11.30
C PRO A 396 -0.48 28.47 -12.78
N GLU A 397 0.03 29.58 -13.33
CA GLU A 397 -0.14 29.94 -14.75
C GLU A 397 0.82 29.15 -15.65
N VAL A 398 1.90 28.56 -15.10
CA VAL A 398 2.86 27.76 -15.87
C VAL A 398 2.31 26.37 -16.12
N ASP A 399 2.26 25.91 -17.37
CA ASP A 399 1.94 24.52 -17.67
C ASP A 399 3.12 23.61 -17.34
N LEU A 400 2.96 22.70 -16.37
CA LEU A 400 4.01 21.77 -15.91
C LEU A 400 4.62 20.94 -17.05
N ARG A 401 3.88 20.72 -18.15
CA ARG A 401 4.37 19.97 -19.33
C ARG A 401 5.46 20.73 -20.06
N THR A 402 5.49 22.06 -19.99
CA THR A 402 6.51 22.88 -20.67
C THR A 402 7.87 22.81 -19.98
N LEU A 403 7.89 22.51 -18.66
CA LEU A 403 9.11 22.45 -17.88
C LEU A 403 10.09 21.38 -18.37
N LEU A 404 9.60 20.29 -18.98
CA LEU A 404 10.45 19.26 -19.60
C LEU A 404 11.14 19.72 -20.88
N SER A 405 10.43 20.46 -21.72
CA SER A 405 10.96 20.90 -23.00
C SER A 405 12.06 21.97 -22.86
N GLU A 406 12.02 22.75 -21.80
CA GLU A 406 12.99 23.80 -21.51
C GLU A 406 14.31 23.24 -20.96
N THR A 407 14.27 22.16 -20.21
CA THR A 407 15.47 21.47 -19.72
C THR A 407 16.26 20.81 -20.86
N ALA A 408 15.57 20.42 -21.94
CA ALA A 408 16.21 19.87 -23.15
C ALA A 408 16.89 20.94 -24.02
N SER A 409 16.57 22.22 -23.79
CA SER A 409 17.04 23.37 -24.59
C SER A 409 18.14 24.22 -23.90
N GLY A 410 18.64 23.78 -22.73
CA GLY A 410 19.75 24.42 -22.03
C GLY A 410 21.03 24.44 -22.89
N PRO A 411 21.89 25.50 -22.77
CA PRO A 411 23.08 25.61 -23.59
C PRO A 411 23.99 24.39 -23.41
N PRO A 412 24.63 23.91 -24.48
CA PRO A 412 25.62 22.85 -24.36
C PRO A 412 26.71 23.30 -23.39
N HIS A 413 27.02 22.48 -22.42
CA HIS A 413 28.10 22.74 -21.47
C HIS A 413 29.40 23.03 -22.25
N ALA A 414 29.90 24.26 -22.10
CA ALA A 414 31.20 24.67 -22.57
C ALA A 414 32.33 24.11 -21.69
#